data_189e7faf66bdc2987a347403740b1805
#
_entry.id   189e7faf66bdc2987a347403740b1805
#
_cell.length_a   1.000
_cell.length_b   1.000
_cell.length_c   1.000
_cell.angle_alpha   90.00
_cell.angle_beta   90.00
_cell.angle_gamma   90.00
#
_symmetry.space_group_name_H-M   'P 1'
#
loop_
_entity.id
_entity.type
_entity.pdbx_description
1 polymer ?
#
loop_
_entity_poly.entity_id
_entity_poly.type
_entity_poly.pdbx_seq_one_letter_code
_entity_poly.pdbx_strand_id
1 'polypeptide(L)'
;IYTGGFFEGVDFVTAFADCNASSGLVMGSSIALLFTFIFYRVRQVMTFQDFAACIPEGFKAMVSPMLILSLAWTLSGMTGLLGAKYYVADLLGGSATALQYLLPVIIFLVAVFLAFATGTSWGTFSILIPIVCHAFPEGEMLVVSIAACLSGAVCGDHCSPISDTTIMASAGAHCNHVNHVSTQLPYAMTAAACSAVCYVITGLAQAVLGSNGSLGTSLVLLAVAIAVELVVLSVIRARTGRSRKKTA
;
A
#
# COMPACT_ATOMS: atom_id res chain seq x y z
N ILE A 1 19.45 -8.75 4.15
CA ILE A 1 20.66 -9.19 3.40
C ILE A 1 21.65 -9.87 4.36
N TYR A 2 22.07 -9.25 5.45
CA TYR A 2 22.96 -9.86 6.44
C TYR A 2 22.40 -11.18 6.99
N THR A 3 21.14 -11.16 7.43
CA THR A 3 20.44 -12.34 7.96
C THR A 3 20.10 -13.41 6.92
N GLY A 4 20.28 -13.15 5.65
CA GLY A 4 20.09 -14.08 4.53
C GLY A 4 21.41 -14.67 3.99
N GLY A 5 22.53 -14.48 4.70
CA GLY A 5 23.80 -15.12 4.36
C GLY A 5 24.60 -14.46 3.23
N PHE A 6 24.31 -13.19 2.89
CA PHE A 6 25.04 -12.48 1.83
C PHE A 6 26.56 -12.46 2.07
N PHE A 7 26.99 -12.25 3.30
CA PHE A 7 28.42 -12.25 3.66
C PHE A 7 29.01 -13.66 3.79
N GLU A 8 28.16 -14.69 3.70
CA GLU A 8 28.55 -16.10 3.69
C GLU A 8 28.64 -16.67 2.26
N GLY A 9 28.49 -15.80 1.25
CA GLY A 9 28.66 -16.15 -0.16
C GLY A 9 27.35 -16.47 -0.90
N VAL A 10 26.19 -16.26 -0.27
CA VAL A 10 24.89 -16.37 -0.94
C VAL A 10 24.71 -15.16 -1.87
N ASP A 11 24.17 -15.37 -3.07
CA ASP A 11 23.90 -14.29 -3.99
C ASP A 11 22.88 -13.27 -3.43
N PHE A 12 22.92 -12.03 -3.92
CA PHE A 12 22.13 -10.93 -3.38
C PHE A 12 20.61 -11.18 -3.38
N VAL A 13 20.09 -11.79 -4.46
CA VAL A 13 18.65 -12.03 -4.62
C VAL A 13 18.16 -13.07 -3.61
N THR A 14 18.89 -14.18 -3.51
CA THR A 14 18.58 -15.25 -2.55
C THR A 14 18.76 -14.77 -1.10
N ALA A 15 19.84 -14.05 -0.80
CA ALA A 15 20.07 -13.47 0.51
C ALA A 15 19.00 -12.44 0.91
N PHE A 16 18.39 -11.76 -0.05
CA PHE A 16 17.27 -10.85 0.20
C PHE A 16 15.96 -11.62 0.42
N ALA A 17 15.71 -12.66 -0.38
CA ALA A 17 14.50 -13.48 -0.28
C ALA A 17 14.43 -14.26 1.05
N ASP A 18 15.57 -14.84 1.47
CA ASP A 18 15.66 -15.68 2.66
C ASP A 18 16.00 -14.91 3.94
N CYS A 19 16.03 -13.56 3.87
CA CYS A 19 16.38 -12.73 5.02
C CYS A 19 15.31 -12.80 6.12
N ASN A 20 15.76 -12.82 7.37
CA ASN A 20 14.87 -12.58 8.50
C ASN A 20 14.52 -11.08 8.56
N ALA A 21 13.38 -10.73 7.97
CA ALA A 21 12.94 -9.35 7.83
C ALA A 21 12.77 -8.64 9.18
N SER A 22 12.22 -9.30 10.20
CA SER A 22 12.00 -8.71 11.52
C SER A 22 13.33 -8.35 12.21
N SER A 23 14.30 -9.27 12.22
CA SER A 23 15.64 -8.99 12.74
C SER A 23 16.37 -7.92 11.93
N GLY A 24 16.24 -7.97 10.60
CA GLY A 24 16.83 -6.98 9.70
C GLY A 24 16.28 -5.58 9.92
N LEU A 25 14.98 -5.44 10.15
CA LEU A 25 14.33 -4.16 10.45
C LEU A 25 14.78 -3.59 11.79
N VAL A 26 14.89 -4.41 12.83
CA VAL A 26 15.37 -3.96 14.15
C VAL A 26 16.82 -3.47 14.06
N MET A 27 17.70 -4.22 13.41
CA MET A 27 19.10 -3.83 13.22
C MET A 27 19.21 -2.56 12.36
N GLY A 28 18.51 -2.52 11.23
CA GLY A 28 18.53 -1.39 10.31
C GLY A 28 17.99 -0.11 10.93
N SER A 29 16.88 -0.17 11.65
CA SER A 29 16.30 0.99 12.33
C SER A 29 17.20 1.49 13.47
N SER A 30 17.85 0.59 14.21
CA SER A 30 18.80 0.96 15.27
C SER A 30 20.02 1.69 14.72
N ILE A 31 20.58 1.19 13.59
CA ILE A 31 21.69 1.84 12.89
C ILE A 31 21.26 3.19 12.33
N ALA A 32 20.07 3.26 11.70
CA ALA A 32 19.53 4.51 11.17
C ALA A 32 19.30 5.56 12.26
N LEU A 33 18.79 5.16 13.42
CA LEU A 33 18.59 6.03 14.57
C LEU A 33 19.93 6.61 15.07
N LEU A 34 20.95 5.75 15.20
CA LEU A 34 22.28 6.16 15.61
C LEU A 34 22.92 7.12 14.60
N PHE A 35 22.81 6.78 13.31
CA PHE A 35 23.30 7.63 12.24
C PHE A 35 22.62 9.02 12.23
N THR A 36 21.28 9.03 12.37
CA THR A 36 20.48 10.27 12.44
C THR A 36 20.88 11.12 13.63
N PHE A 37 21.09 10.50 14.79
CA PHE A 37 21.57 11.21 15.99
C PHE A 37 22.92 11.87 15.73
N ILE A 38 23.91 11.13 15.23
CA ILE A 38 25.26 11.65 14.93
C ILE A 38 25.17 12.77 13.90
N PHE A 39 24.41 12.57 12.82
CA PHE A 39 24.26 13.55 11.74
C PHE A 39 23.65 14.86 12.25
N TYR A 40 22.57 14.82 13.01
CA TYR A 40 21.94 16.03 13.56
C TYR A 40 22.80 16.70 14.62
N ARG A 41 23.56 15.92 15.39
CA ARG A 41 24.50 16.46 16.36
C ARG A 41 25.66 17.21 15.72
N VAL A 42 26.25 16.65 14.66
CA VAL A 42 27.33 17.28 13.88
C VAL A 42 26.83 18.55 13.18
N ARG A 43 25.61 18.49 12.62
CA ARG A 43 24.97 19.64 11.97
C ARG A 43 24.42 20.68 12.96
N GLN A 44 24.47 20.43 14.25
CA GLN A 44 23.94 21.30 15.32
C GLN A 44 22.45 21.67 15.12
N VAL A 45 21.67 20.78 14.52
CA VAL A 45 20.23 20.98 14.24
C VAL A 45 19.40 20.76 15.50
N MET A 46 19.85 19.84 16.38
CA MET A 46 19.10 19.45 17.57
C MET A 46 20.03 19.14 18.75
N THR A 47 19.54 19.40 19.97
CA THR A 47 20.27 19.05 21.20
C THR A 47 20.08 17.57 21.54
N PHE A 48 20.92 17.06 22.45
CA PHE A 48 20.74 15.69 22.96
C PHE A 48 19.39 15.51 23.67
N GLN A 49 18.93 16.55 24.40
CA GLN A 49 17.67 16.52 25.13
C GLN A 49 16.48 16.44 24.18
N ASP A 50 16.50 17.23 23.08
CA ASP A 50 15.44 17.19 22.06
C ASP A 50 15.37 15.82 21.37
N PHE A 51 16.53 15.24 21.01
CA PHE A 51 16.59 13.92 20.42
C PHE A 51 16.09 12.84 21.38
N ALA A 52 16.51 12.89 22.65
CA ALA A 52 16.05 11.94 23.66
C ALA A 52 14.54 12.03 23.91
N ALA A 53 13.95 13.23 23.83
CA ALA A 53 12.50 13.43 23.93
C ALA A 53 11.71 12.84 22.76
N CYS A 54 12.28 12.74 21.56
CA CYS A 54 11.63 12.12 20.40
C CYS A 54 11.41 10.61 20.57
N ILE A 55 12.25 9.91 21.34
CA ILE A 55 12.15 8.46 21.52
C ILE A 55 10.82 8.05 22.18
N PRO A 56 10.45 8.56 23.36
CA PRO A 56 9.17 8.22 23.97
C PRO A 56 7.96 8.68 23.15
N GLU A 57 8.06 9.78 22.40
CA GLU A 57 6.99 10.20 21.49
C GLU A 57 6.82 9.23 20.32
N GLY A 58 7.92 8.70 19.77
CA GLY A 58 7.88 7.63 18.77
C GLY A 58 7.22 6.36 19.29
N PHE A 59 7.52 5.94 20.53
CA PHE A 59 6.83 4.81 21.17
C PHE A 59 5.33 5.05 21.33
N LYS A 60 4.92 6.23 21.79
CA LYS A 60 3.50 6.59 21.91
C LYS A 60 2.78 6.53 20.54
N ALA A 61 3.42 7.04 19.50
CA ALA A 61 2.85 7.00 18.13
C ALA A 61 2.65 5.57 17.63
N MET A 62 3.49 4.62 18.04
CA MET A 62 3.39 3.21 17.66
C MET A 62 2.38 2.38 18.44
N VAL A 63 1.83 2.88 19.56
CA VAL A 63 0.85 2.15 20.36
C VAL A 63 -0.40 1.80 19.55
N SER A 64 -0.96 2.75 18.82
CA SER A 64 -2.17 2.53 18.02
C SER A 64 -1.95 1.50 16.89
N PRO A 65 -0.92 1.61 16.05
CA PRO A 65 -0.60 0.58 15.05
C PRO A 65 -0.39 -0.81 15.66
N MET A 66 0.31 -0.92 16.79
CA MET A 66 0.56 -2.20 17.46
C MET A 66 -0.73 -2.84 17.97
N LEU A 67 -1.63 -2.07 18.56
CA LEU A 67 -2.94 -2.57 19.00
C LEU A 67 -3.78 -3.04 17.81
N ILE A 68 -3.85 -2.26 16.74
CA ILE A 68 -4.59 -2.62 15.52
C ILE A 68 -4.05 -3.93 14.95
N LEU A 69 -2.74 -4.06 14.78
CA LEU A 69 -2.12 -5.28 14.24
C LEU A 69 -2.39 -6.50 15.15
N SER A 70 -2.27 -6.34 16.46
CA SER A 70 -2.52 -7.44 17.41
C SER A 70 -3.96 -7.93 17.35
N LEU A 71 -4.93 -7.00 17.31
CA LEU A 71 -6.35 -7.34 17.16
C LEU A 71 -6.67 -7.95 15.80
N ALA A 72 -6.04 -7.46 14.74
CA ALA A 72 -6.22 -7.98 13.39
C ALA A 72 -5.65 -9.41 13.24
N TRP A 73 -4.51 -9.70 13.82
CA TRP A 73 -3.97 -11.08 13.87
C TRP A 73 -4.88 -12.01 14.66
N THR A 74 -5.44 -11.54 15.76
CA THR A 74 -6.43 -12.30 16.53
C THR A 74 -7.67 -12.60 15.69
N LEU A 75 -8.20 -11.59 14.99
CA LEU A 75 -9.33 -11.74 14.08
C LEU A 75 -9.01 -12.71 12.94
N SER A 76 -7.84 -12.60 12.33
CA SER A 76 -7.36 -13.52 11.29
C SER A 76 -7.28 -14.97 11.79
N GLY A 77 -6.74 -15.17 13.00
CA GLY A 77 -6.73 -16.48 13.63
C GLY A 77 -8.11 -17.04 13.87
N MET A 78 -9.03 -16.22 14.37
CA MET A 78 -10.44 -16.64 14.61
C MET A 78 -11.17 -16.97 13.31
N THR A 79 -11.03 -16.15 12.28
CA THR A 79 -11.65 -16.43 10.96
C THR A 79 -11.09 -17.70 10.33
N GLY A 80 -9.80 -17.97 10.52
CA GLY A 80 -9.17 -19.23 10.12
C GLY A 80 -9.79 -20.45 10.82
N LEU A 81 -9.99 -20.35 12.15
CA LEU A 81 -10.64 -21.41 12.95
C LEU A 81 -12.11 -21.65 12.55
N LEU A 82 -12.82 -20.59 12.16
CA LEU A 82 -14.20 -20.69 11.66
C LEU A 82 -14.29 -21.27 10.24
N GLY A 83 -13.16 -21.58 9.61
CA GLY A 83 -13.14 -22.14 8.27
C GLY A 83 -13.53 -21.16 7.17
N ALA A 84 -13.35 -19.86 7.40
CA ALA A 84 -13.69 -18.80 6.44
C ALA A 84 -13.06 -19.02 5.05
N LYS A 85 -11.87 -19.62 4.99
CA LYS A 85 -11.20 -19.99 3.73
C LYS A 85 -12.04 -20.95 2.87
N TYR A 86 -12.70 -21.94 3.51
CA TYR A 86 -13.52 -22.92 2.79
C TYR A 86 -14.80 -22.28 2.26
N TYR A 87 -15.43 -21.39 3.06
CA TYR A 87 -16.61 -20.65 2.63
C TYR A 87 -16.29 -19.72 1.46
N VAL A 88 -15.16 -18.98 1.52
CA VAL A 88 -14.74 -18.11 0.43
C VAL A 88 -14.37 -18.91 -0.82
N ALA A 89 -13.66 -20.04 -0.67
CA ALA A 89 -13.32 -20.92 -1.78
C ALA A 89 -14.58 -21.49 -2.47
N ASP A 90 -15.58 -21.92 -1.69
CA ASP A 90 -16.88 -22.43 -2.19
C ASP A 90 -17.65 -21.31 -2.92
N LEU A 91 -17.69 -20.10 -2.34
CA LEU A 91 -18.35 -18.95 -2.96
C LEU A 91 -17.70 -18.56 -4.29
N LEU A 92 -16.37 -18.59 -4.36
CA LEU A 92 -15.62 -18.30 -5.57
C LEU A 92 -15.67 -19.44 -6.58
N GLY A 93 -15.63 -20.70 -6.12
CA GLY A 93 -15.75 -21.88 -6.97
C GLY A 93 -17.13 -22.00 -7.64
N GLY A 94 -18.19 -21.54 -6.97
CA GLY A 94 -19.54 -21.43 -7.52
C GLY A 94 -19.80 -20.16 -8.33
N SER A 95 -18.87 -19.19 -8.31
CA SER A 95 -19.01 -17.92 -9.03
C SER A 95 -18.58 -18.08 -10.49
N ALA A 96 -19.21 -17.32 -11.38
CA ALA A 96 -18.77 -17.24 -12.77
C ALA A 96 -17.29 -16.82 -12.82
N THR A 97 -16.50 -17.49 -13.64
CA THR A 97 -15.05 -17.26 -13.81
C THR A 97 -14.71 -15.77 -14.03
N ALA A 98 -15.63 -15.04 -14.66
CA ALA A 98 -15.51 -13.60 -14.87
C ALA A 98 -15.40 -12.80 -13.55
N LEU A 99 -16.06 -13.24 -12.48
CA LEU A 99 -16.00 -12.55 -11.18
C LEU A 99 -14.62 -12.70 -10.52
N GLN A 100 -13.97 -13.84 -10.70
CA GLN A 100 -12.62 -14.08 -10.17
C GLN A 100 -11.59 -13.12 -10.79
N TYR A 101 -11.70 -12.83 -12.07
CA TYR A 101 -10.81 -11.89 -12.76
C TYR A 101 -11.10 -10.42 -12.43
N LEU A 102 -12.30 -10.10 -11.97
CA LEU A 102 -12.66 -8.75 -11.49
C LEU A 102 -12.37 -8.56 -9.98
N LEU A 103 -12.02 -9.62 -9.26
CA LEU A 103 -11.78 -9.55 -7.82
C LEU A 103 -10.69 -8.54 -7.43
N PRO A 104 -9.55 -8.39 -8.15
CA PRO A 104 -8.55 -7.40 -7.80
C PRO A 104 -9.09 -5.96 -7.77
N VAL A 105 -9.91 -5.56 -8.76
CA VAL A 105 -10.49 -4.22 -8.75
C VAL A 105 -11.51 -4.04 -7.63
N ILE A 106 -12.29 -5.08 -7.31
CA ILE A 106 -13.22 -5.05 -6.18
C ILE A 106 -12.46 -4.89 -4.86
N ILE A 107 -11.39 -5.67 -4.66
CA ILE A 107 -10.51 -5.58 -3.48
C ILE A 107 -9.90 -4.19 -3.39
N PHE A 108 -9.41 -3.64 -4.50
CA PHE A 108 -8.87 -2.28 -4.55
C PHE A 108 -9.88 -1.25 -4.08
N LEU A 109 -11.09 -1.26 -4.62
CA LEU A 109 -12.14 -0.30 -4.26
C LEU A 109 -12.59 -0.45 -2.79
N VAL A 110 -12.74 -1.68 -2.32
CA VAL A 110 -13.05 -1.96 -0.90
C VAL A 110 -11.93 -1.45 0.00
N ALA A 111 -10.67 -1.68 -0.39
CA ALA A 111 -9.51 -1.22 0.37
C ALA A 111 -9.43 0.32 0.43
N VAL A 112 -9.67 1.01 -0.70
CA VAL A 112 -9.75 2.48 -0.75
C VAL A 112 -10.82 3.00 0.21
N PHE A 113 -12.04 2.45 0.12
CA PHE A 113 -13.16 2.89 0.95
C PHE A 113 -12.91 2.63 2.44
N LEU A 114 -12.44 1.43 2.78
CA LEU A 114 -12.20 1.03 4.17
C LEU A 114 -11.08 1.87 4.79
N ALA A 115 -9.97 2.05 4.08
CA ALA A 115 -8.85 2.86 4.56
C ALA A 115 -9.21 4.35 4.67
N PHE A 116 -10.00 4.88 3.72
CA PHE A 116 -10.52 6.24 3.81
C PHE A 116 -11.41 6.43 5.04
N ALA A 117 -12.31 5.48 5.29
CA ALA A 117 -13.26 5.54 6.41
C ALA A 117 -12.59 5.35 7.78
N THR A 118 -11.52 4.55 7.85
CA THR A 118 -10.80 4.26 9.11
C THR A 118 -9.58 5.14 9.35
N GLY A 119 -9.07 5.80 8.31
CA GLY A 119 -7.85 6.62 8.38
C GLY A 119 -6.58 5.80 8.64
N THR A 120 -6.58 4.51 8.26
CA THR A 120 -5.41 3.66 8.44
C THR A 120 -5.26 2.60 7.35
N SER A 121 -4.11 2.60 6.68
CA SER A 121 -3.73 1.55 5.75
C SER A 121 -3.41 0.24 6.47
N TRP A 122 -2.77 0.29 7.62
CA TRP A 122 -2.38 -0.89 8.41
C TRP A 122 -3.57 -1.71 8.88
N GLY A 123 -4.61 -1.05 9.39
CA GLY A 123 -5.87 -1.71 9.78
C GLY A 123 -6.54 -2.39 8.60
N THR A 124 -6.55 -1.74 7.45
CA THR A 124 -7.11 -2.26 6.21
C THR A 124 -6.32 -3.48 5.69
N PHE A 125 -4.99 -3.42 5.68
CA PHE A 125 -4.15 -4.58 5.32
C PHE A 125 -4.43 -5.79 6.19
N SER A 126 -4.52 -5.56 7.49
CA SER A 126 -4.69 -6.62 8.47
C SER A 126 -6.01 -7.37 8.32
N ILE A 127 -7.04 -6.71 7.81
CA ILE A 127 -8.34 -7.32 7.56
C ILE A 127 -8.38 -7.98 6.17
N LEU A 128 -7.92 -7.28 5.13
CA LEU A 128 -8.13 -7.73 3.75
C LEU A 128 -7.11 -8.75 3.28
N ILE A 129 -5.83 -8.65 3.67
CA ILE A 129 -4.79 -9.59 3.19
C ILE A 129 -5.12 -11.04 3.54
N PRO A 130 -5.53 -11.41 4.77
CA PRO A 130 -5.96 -12.77 5.07
C PRO A 130 -7.12 -13.26 4.19
N ILE A 131 -8.08 -12.39 3.88
CA ILE A 131 -9.21 -12.70 3.00
C ILE A 131 -8.70 -12.98 1.58
N VAL A 132 -7.81 -12.13 1.06
CA VAL A 132 -7.19 -12.29 -0.27
C VAL A 132 -6.40 -13.58 -0.36
N CYS A 133 -5.58 -13.90 0.66
CA CYS A 133 -4.81 -15.14 0.70
C CYS A 133 -5.70 -16.40 0.78
N HIS A 134 -6.90 -16.29 1.34
CA HIS A 134 -7.86 -17.38 1.34
C HIS A 134 -8.59 -17.50 0.00
N ALA A 135 -8.87 -16.38 -0.68
CA ALA A 135 -9.51 -16.36 -1.99
C ALA A 135 -8.59 -16.93 -3.08
N PHE A 136 -7.32 -16.61 -3.01
CA PHE A 136 -6.27 -17.06 -3.94
C PHE A 136 -5.10 -17.65 -3.14
N PRO A 137 -5.08 -18.96 -2.90
CA PRO A 137 -3.99 -19.58 -2.13
C PRO A 137 -2.62 -19.47 -2.79
N GLU A 138 -2.59 -19.46 -4.12
CA GLU A 138 -1.36 -19.47 -4.93
C GLU A 138 -1.60 -18.79 -6.29
N GLY A 139 -0.50 -18.48 -6.99
CA GLY A 139 -0.53 -18.01 -8.37
C GLY A 139 -0.52 -16.48 -8.51
N GLU A 140 -0.60 -16.03 -9.76
CA GLU A 140 -0.49 -14.60 -10.11
C GLU A 140 -1.66 -13.76 -9.59
N MET A 141 -2.86 -14.34 -9.55
CA MET A 141 -4.03 -13.65 -9.01
C MET A 141 -3.88 -13.29 -7.53
N LEU A 142 -3.15 -14.10 -6.75
CA LEU A 142 -2.79 -13.77 -5.39
C LEU A 142 -1.94 -12.50 -5.35
N VAL A 143 -0.87 -12.44 -6.15
CA VAL A 143 0.06 -11.29 -6.18
C VAL A 143 -0.67 -10.03 -6.61
N VAL A 144 -1.47 -10.09 -7.67
CA VAL A 144 -2.25 -8.95 -8.17
C VAL A 144 -3.28 -8.48 -7.15
N SER A 145 -3.95 -9.41 -6.47
CA SER A 145 -4.96 -9.07 -5.46
C SER A 145 -4.35 -8.49 -4.18
N ILE A 146 -3.17 -8.98 -3.76
CA ILE A 146 -2.40 -8.35 -2.67
C ILE A 146 -1.96 -6.95 -3.08
N ALA A 147 -1.44 -6.77 -4.29
CA ALA A 147 -1.05 -5.45 -4.80
C ALA A 147 -2.25 -4.48 -4.84
N ALA A 148 -3.42 -4.96 -5.25
CA ALA A 148 -4.67 -4.20 -5.24
C ALA A 148 -5.09 -3.80 -3.82
N CYS A 149 -5.01 -4.72 -2.87
CA CYS A 149 -5.28 -4.44 -1.46
C CYS A 149 -4.33 -3.38 -0.89
N LEU A 150 -3.02 -3.53 -1.11
CA LEU A 150 -2.00 -2.62 -0.61
C LEU A 150 -2.16 -1.21 -1.20
N SER A 151 -2.26 -1.13 -2.53
CA SER A 151 -2.39 0.16 -3.22
C SER A 151 -3.71 0.87 -2.89
N GLY A 152 -4.80 0.13 -2.79
CA GLY A 152 -6.09 0.67 -2.39
C GLY A 152 -6.08 1.21 -0.97
N ALA A 153 -5.54 0.45 -0.04
CA ALA A 153 -5.46 0.88 1.36
C ALA A 153 -4.54 2.10 1.54
N VAL A 154 -3.39 2.16 0.86
CA VAL A 154 -2.52 3.34 0.90
C VAL A 154 -3.22 4.56 0.27
N CYS A 155 -3.93 4.39 -0.85
CA CYS A 155 -4.66 5.47 -1.48
C CYS A 155 -5.76 6.04 -0.58
N GLY A 156 -6.56 5.16 0.05
CA GLY A 156 -7.63 5.54 0.97
C GLY A 156 -7.11 6.26 2.20
N ASP A 157 -6.08 5.73 2.83
CA ASP A 157 -5.41 6.34 3.97
C ASP A 157 -4.84 7.72 3.62
N HIS A 158 -4.10 7.81 2.50
CA HIS A 158 -3.47 9.04 2.04
C HIS A 158 -4.45 10.20 1.84
N CYS A 159 -5.66 9.94 1.38
CA CYS A 159 -6.67 10.99 1.16
C CYS A 159 -7.70 11.13 2.31
N SER A 160 -7.59 10.32 3.35
CA SER A 160 -8.49 10.39 4.51
C SER A 160 -8.21 11.62 5.38
N PRO A 161 -9.25 12.39 5.75
CA PRO A 161 -9.09 13.53 6.65
C PRO A 161 -8.78 13.13 8.10
N ILE A 162 -8.99 11.87 8.47
CA ILE A 162 -8.73 11.37 9.82
C ILE A 162 -7.44 10.55 9.90
N SER A 163 -6.70 10.44 8.79
CA SER A 163 -5.41 9.74 8.76
C SER A 163 -4.35 10.54 9.52
N ASP A 164 -3.60 9.83 10.35
CA ASP A 164 -2.47 10.40 11.07
C ASP A 164 -1.39 10.91 10.11
N THR A 165 -1.15 10.22 8.99
CA THR A 165 -0.20 10.65 7.95
C THR A 165 -0.59 11.98 7.33
N THR A 166 -1.88 12.18 7.01
CA THR A 166 -2.41 13.42 6.44
C THR A 166 -2.40 14.56 7.47
N ILE A 167 -2.73 14.27 8.73
CA ILE A 167 -2.66 15.22 9.84
C ILE A 167 -1.23 15.68 10.05
N MET A 168 -0.28 14.73 10.15
CA MET A 168 1.14 15.05 10.35
C MET A 168 1.74 15.82 9.17
N ALA A 169 1.39 15.47 7.93
CA ALA A 169 1.85 16.18 6.74
C ALA A 169 1.39 17.65 6.72
N SER A 170 0.11 17.89 7.03
CA SER A 170 -0.44 19.24 7.09
C SER A 170 0.16 20.06 8.25
N ALA A 171 0.37 19.45 9.41
CA ALA A 171 1.02 20.07 10.55
C ALA A 171 2.49 20.41 10.26
N GLY A 172 3.25 19.47 9.66
CA GLY A 172 4.64 19.69 9.27
C GLY A 172 4.82 20.76 8.20
N ALA A 173 3.85 20.88 7.29
CA ALA A 173 3.82 21.93 6.26
C ALA A 173 3.25 23.28 6.76
N HIS A 174 2.81 23.37 8.02
CA HIS A 174 2.14 24.53 8.61
C HIS A 174 0.96 25.04 7.76
N CYS A 175 0.19 24.14 7.15
CA CYS A 175 -0.97 24.46 6.36
C CYS A 175 -2.28 24.02 7.04
N ASN A 176 -3.39 24.61 6.62
CA ASN A 176 -4.70 24.23 7.13
C ASN A 176 -5.03 22.80 6.68
N HIS A 177 -5.32 21.92 7.63
CA HIS A 177 -5.56 20.50 7.41
C HIS A 177 -6.71 20.23 6.41
N VAL A 178 -7.85 20.94 6.57
CA VAL A 178 -9.01 20.77 5.69
C VAL A 178 -8.70 21.21 4.26
N ASN A 179 -7.95 22.32 4.11
CA ASN A 179 -7.48 22.76 2.79
C ASN A 179 -6.51 21.75 2.16
N HIS A 180 -5.61 21.16 2.95
CA HIS A 180 -4.71 20.12 2.48
C HIS A 180 -5.49 18.93 1.92
N VAL A 181 -6.44 18.38 2.68
CA VAL A 181 -7.30 17.27 2.27
C VAL A 181 -8.10 17.62 1.01
N SER A 182 -8.77 18.78 0.99
CA SER A 182 -9.65 19.18 -0.14
C SER A 182 -8.87 19.40 -1.43
N THR A 183 -7.63 19.88 -1.36
CA THR A 183 -6.77 20.07 -2.55
C THR A 183 -6.10 18.79 -3.01
N GLN A 184 -5.83 17.85 -2.10
CA GLN A 184 -5.22 16.56 -2.39
C GLN A 184 -6.23 15.57 -3.00
N LEU A 185 -7.47 15.57 -2.52
CA LEU A 185 -8.49 14.60 -2.88
C LEU A 185 -8.72 14.44 -4.40
N PRO A 186 -8.83 15.52 -5.23
CA PRO A 186 -8.99 15.36 -6.67
C PRO A 186 -7.84 14.60 -7.34
N TYR A 187 -6.60 14.82 -6.89
CA TYR A 187 -5.43 14.11 -7.42
C TYR A 187 -5.46 12.63 -7.03
N ALA A 188 -5.73 12.35 -5.76
CA ALA A 188 -5.83 10.98 -5.27
C ALA A 188 -6.96 10.21 -5.97
N MET A 189 -8.13 10.82 -6.16
CA MET A 189 -9.25 10.20 -6.89
C MET A 189 -8.93 9.96 -8.36
N THR A 190 -8.15 10.84 -8.99
CA THR A 190 -7.70 10.62 -10.38
C THR A 190 -6.76 9.41 -10.47
N ALA A 191 -5.78 9.33 -9.57
CA ALA A 191 -4.87 8.19 -9.51
C ALA A 191 -5.61 6.89 -9.18
N ALA A 192 -6.56 6.93 -8.24
CA ALA A 192 -7.41 5.78 -7.89
C ALA A 192 -8.24 5.29 -9.09
N ALA A 193 -8.82 6.20 -9.86
CA ALA A 193 -9.58 5.84 -11.06
C ALA A 193 -8.67 5.19 -12.13
N CYS A 194 -7.48 5.73 -12.37
CA CYS A 194 -6.49 5.13 -13.27
C CYS A 194 -6.09 3.73 -12.78
N SER A 195 -5.80 3.57 -11.49
CA SER A 195 -5.44 2.28 -10.90
C SER A 195 -6.58 1.26 -11.02
N ALA A 196 -7.82 1.66 -10.76
CA ALA A 196 -8.99 0.78 -10.93
C ALA A 196 -9.11 0.28 -12.38
N VAL A 197 -8.95 1.17 -13.36
CA VAL A 197 -8.95 0.78 -14.79
C VAL A 197 -7.81 -0.20 -15.09
N CYS A 198 -6.61 0.05 -14.56
CA CYS A 198 -5.47 -0.85 -14.72
C CYS A 198 -5.73 -2.24 -14.11
N TYR A 199 -6.38 -2.33 -12.94
CA TYR A 199 -6.77 -3.62 -12.35
C TYR A 199 -7.82 -4.36 -13.17
N VAL A 200 -8.77 -3.65 -13.78
CA VAL A 200 -9.72 -4.26 -14.75
C VAL A 200 -8.97 -4.82 -15.96
N ILE A 201 -8.06 -4.03 -16.54
CA ILE A 201 -7.26 -4.46 -17.70
C ILE A 201 -6.41 -5.69 -17.35
N THR A 202 -5.78 -5.68 -16.16
CA THR A 202 -4.96 -6.81 -15.68
C THR A 202 -5.81 -8.06 -15.50
N GLY A 203 -6.98 -7.95 -14.87
CA GLY A 203 -7.90 -9.07 -14.72
C GLY A 203 -8.37 -9.64 -16.06
N LEU A 204 -8.77 -8.78 -17.00
CA LEU A 204 -9.17 -9.21 -18.35
C LEU A 204 -8.02 -9.83 -19.14
N ALA A 205 -6.81 -9.28 -19.02
CA ALA A 205 -5.62 -9.83 -19.66
C ALA A 205 -5.34 -11.25 -19.15
N GLN A 206 -5.46 -11.49 -17.87
CA GLN A 206 -5.30 -12.83 -17.29
C GLN A 206 -6.41 -13.79 -17.71
N ALA A 207 -7.65 -13.30 -17.89
CA ALA A 207 -8.74 -14.11 -18.41
C ALA A 207 -8.49 -14.61 -19.84
N VAL A 208 -7.83 -13.77 -20.68
CA VAL A 208 -7.58 -14.07 -22.10
C VAL A 208 -6.27 -14.84 -22.32
N LEU A 209 -5.20 -14.46 -21.61
CA LEU A 209 -3.84 -14.99 -21.81
C LEU A 209 -3.57 -16.24 -20.97
N GLY A 210 -4.43 -16.53 -19.98
CA GLY A 210 -4.20 -17.57 -18.97
C GLY A 210 -3.10 -17.20 -18.00
N SER A 211 -2.93 -17.99 -16.93
CA SER A 211 -1.99 -17.75 -15.83
C SER A 211 -0.51 -18.01 -16.17
N ASN A 212 -0.14 -18.04 -17.43
CA ASN A 212 1.25 -18.19 -17.86
C ASN A 212 1.95 -16.82 -17.88
N GLY A 213 1.95 -16.13 -16.73
CA GLY A 213 2.61 -14.86 -16.59
C GLY A 213 4.09 -14.93 -16.86
N SER A 214 4.46 -14.72 -18.10
CA SER A 214 5.85 -14.45 -18.42
C SER A 214 6.21 -13.04 -17.93
N LEU A 215 7.47 -12.84 -17.57
CA LEU A 215 8.02 -11.51 -17.27
C LEU A 215 7.60 -10.48 -18.36
N GLY A 216 7.50 -10.94 -19.61
CA GLY A 216 7.04 -10.13 -20.74
C GLY A 216 5.61 -9.63 -20.58
N THR A 217 4.68 -10.45 -20.12
CA THR A 217 3.28 -10.05 -19.88
C THR A 217 3.21 -8.97 -18.79
N SER A 218 3.94 -9.15 -17.68
CA SER A 218 4.00 -8.18 -16.60
C SER A 218 4.58 -6.83 -17.04
N LEU A 219 5.63 -6.85 -17.88
CA LEU A 219 6.22 -5.62 -18.43
C LEU A 219 5.27 -4.90 -19.41
N VAL A 220 4.51 -5.64 -20.22
CA VAL A 220 3.49 -5.06 -21.10
C VAL A 220 2.37 -4.41 -20.29
N LEU A 221 1.87 -5.08 -19.25
CA LEU A 221 0.84 -4.51 -18.37
C LEU A 221 1.33 -3.25 -17.64
N LEU A 222 2.58 -3.23 -17.19
CA LEU A 222 3.21 -2.04 -16.61
C LEU A 222 3.28 -0.90 -17.64
N ALA A 223 3.70 -1.17 -18.86
CA ALA A 223 3.76 -0.16 -19.93
C ALA A 223 2.37 0.40 -20.26
N VAL A 224 1.34 -0.46 -20.28
CA VAL A 224 -0.06 -0.06 -20.49
C VAL A 224 -0.53 0.83 -19.32
N ALA A 225 -0.24 0.47 -18.08
CA ALA A 225 -0.60 1.28 -16.91
C ALA A 225 0.02 2.68 -16.96
N ILE A 226 1.32 2.77 -17.28
CA ILE A 226 2.02 4.05 -17.46
C ILE A 226 1.39 4.86 -18.61
N ALA A 227 1.07 4.22 -19.72
CA ALA A 227 0.43 4.88 -20.87
C ALA A 227 -0.94 5.45 -20.51
N VAL A 228 -1.77 4.70 -19.79
CA VAL A 228 -3.09 5.14 -19.29
C VAL A 228 -2.94 6.39 -18.43
N GLU A 229 -2.01 6.38 -17.47
CA GLU A 229 -1.79 7.51 -16.58
C GLU A 229 -1.30 8.75 -17.34
N LEU A 230 -0.34 8.60 -18.24
CA LEU A 230 0.17 9.70 -19.08
C LEU A 230 -0.92 10.30 -19.97
N VAL A 231 -1.81 9.47 -20.53
CA VAL A 231 -2.94 9.93 -21.35
C VAL A 231 -3.90 10.74 -20.49
N VAL A 232 -4.28 10.26 -19.31
CA VAL A 232 -5.17 10.98 -18.37
C VAL A 232 -4.56 12.30 -17.94
N LEU A 233 -3.29 12.33 -17.55
CA LEU A 233 -2.60 13.55 -17.17
C LEU A 233 -2.52 14.56 -18.34
N SER A 234 -2.25 14.09 -19.55
CA SER A 234 -2.21 14.96 -20.73
C SER A 234 -3.57 15.57 -21.07
N VAL A 235 -4.66 14.80 -20.91
CA VAL A 235 -6.05 15.28 -21.09
C VAL A 235 -6.40 16.33 -20.02
N ILE A 236 -6.06 16.07 -18.77
CA ILE A 236 -6.30 17.03 -17.66
C ILE A 236 -5.53 18.32 -17.95
N ARG A 237 -4.25 18.24 -18.28
CA ARG A 237 -3.41 19.40 -18.63
C ARG A 237 -3.99 20.20 -19.80
N ALA A 238 -4.46 19.54 -20.85
CA ALA A 238 -5.05 20.19 -22.00
C ALA A 238 -6.35 20.94 -21.66
N ARG A 239 -7.19 20.36 -20.79
CA ARG A 239 -8.44 20.98 -20.30
C ARG A 239 -8.15 22.18 -19.41
N THR A 240 -7.24 22.04 -18.45
CA THR A 240 -6.86 23.12 -17.51
C THR A 240 -6.19 24.29 -18.23
N GLY A 241 -5.31 24.01 -19.20
CA GLY A 241 -4.67 25.04 -20.02
C GLY A 241 -5.66 25.81 -20.91
N ARG A 242 -6.74 25.19 -21.38
CA ARG A 242 -7.81 25.86 -22.13
C ARG A 242 -8.69 26.74 -21.22
N SER A 243 -8.92 26.35 -19.98
CA SER A 243 -9.67 27.14 -19.01
C SER A 243 -8.94 28.45 -18.67
N ARG A 244 -7.63 28.40 -18.41
CA ARG A 244 -6.83 29.61 -18.15
C ARG A 244 -6.80 30.62 -19.30
N LYS A 245 -6.85 30.16 -20.57
CA LYS A 245 -6.89 31.06 -21.74
C LYS A 245 -8.26 31.71 -21.98
N LYS A 246 -9.32 31.21 -21.35
CA LYS A 246 -10.66 31.82 -21.47
C LYS A 246 -10.96 32.84 -20.39
N THR A 247 -10.16 32.88 -19.31
CA THR A 247 -10.33 33.81 -18.17
C THR A 247 -9.27 34.92 -18.17
N ALA A 248 -8.31 34.90 -19.07
CA ALA A 248 -7.38 35.99 -19.38
C ALA A 248 -7.79 36.73 -20.67
#